data_a1a40bb853f2c9f5b144ca6eeabc83d2
#
_entry.id   a1a40bb853f2c9f5b144ca6eeabc83d2
#
_cell.length_a   1.000
_cell.length_b   1.000
_cell.length_c   1.000
_cell.angle_alpha   90.00
_cell.angle_beta   90.00
_cell.angle_gamma   90.00
#
_symmetry.space_group_name_H-M   'P 1'
#
loop_
_entity.id
_entity.type
_entity.pdbx_description
1 polymer ?
#
loop_
_entity_poly.entity_id
_entity_poly.type
_entity_poly.pdbx_seq_one_letter_code
_entity_poly.pdbx_strand_id
1 'polypeptide(L)'
;MKRRKFINSAGAGMAGILAAGSAPAFAQASPEIKWRLTSSFPKSLDTIYGAAEVISKRVAAATNNKFQIQLFASGEIVPGLQALDAVQNGTVQACHTAPYYYVGKDPTFAFGTAVPFGMNCRQFNAWWYVGGGDAVYNDFLKEYGVHAFLSGNTGAQMGGWYRKEIKTVADLKGLKLRIGGFAGQVLAKLGVVPQQIAGGEIYPALEKGTIDAAEWVGPYDDEKLGFNKVAKFYYYPGWWEGGPALHTIVNQKALAELPPDYRAILEAACHEGNTMMMARYDAGNPDALKRLVAGGAQLRPFSKPVMEACYKAALELYKETSEKNPKFKKVHDHYMAFMENQVLWFRVAEGNFDTFMQTGRRGGGGDAPKKS
;
A
#
# COMPACT_ATOMS: atom_id res chain seq x y z
N MET A 1 23.55 71.73 -28.14
CA MET A 1 23.26 71.16 -29.47
C MET A 1 23.94 69.79 -29.64
N LYS A 2 23.67 68.76 -28.83
CA LYS A 2 24.24 67.37 -29.03
C LYS A 2 23.34 66.22 -28.54
N ARG A 3 22.05 66.44 -28.23
CA ARG A 3 21.12 65.41 -27.77
C ARG A 3 20.12 64.96 -28.83
N ARG A 4 20.05 65.55 -30.01
CA ARG A 4 19.06 65.22 -31.07
C ARG A 4 19.59 64.29 -32.15
N LYS A 5 20.87 63.92 -32.15
CA LYS A 5 21.45 63.01 -33.16
C LYS A 5 21.53 61.54 -32.71
N PHE A 6 21.27 61.25 -31.44
CA PHE A 6 21.36 59.87 -30.92
C PHE A 6 20.04 59.07 -31.05
N ILE A 7 18.92 59.76 -31.28
CA ILE A 7 17.61 59.11 -31.34
C ILE A 7 17.27 58.60 -32.77
N ASN A 8 17.93 59.16 -33.81
CA ASN A 8 17.65 58.75 -35.18
C ASN A 8 18.49 57.57 -35.69
N SER A 9 19.47 57.07 -34.94
CA SER A 9 20.28 55.89 -35.29
C SER A 9 19.82 54.62 -34.58
N ALA A 10 18.89 54.70 -33.57
CA ALA A 10 18.37 53.56 -32.89
C ALA A 10 17.10 52.98 -33.55
N GLY A 11 16.50 53.70 -34.49
CA GLY A 11 15.26 53.27 -35.16
C GLY A 11 15.43 52.38 -36.36
N ALA A 12 16.64 52.21 -36.92
CA ALA A 12 16.86 51.44 -38.13
C ALA A 12 17.41 50.02 -37.83
N GLY A 13 17.79 49.71 -36.60
CA GLY A 13 18.34 48.41 -36.18
C GLY A 13 17.32 47.42 -35.62
N MET A 14 16.09 47.85 -35.27
CA MET A 14 15.09 47.02 -34.66
C MET A 14 14.03 46.43 -35.59
N ALA A 15 14.01 46.83 -36.86
CA ALA A 15 13.07 46.30 -37.85
C ALA A 15 13.55 44.98 -38.55
N GLY A 16 14.79 44.56 -38.28
CA GLY A 16 15.41 43.40 -38.94
C GLY A 16 15.40 42.09 -38.08
N ILE A 17 15.02 42.15 -36.79
CA ILE A 17 15.10 40.98 -35.87
C ILE A 17 13.72 40.34 -35.63
N LEU A 18 12.63 40.96 -36.05
CA LEU A 18 11.27 40.43 -35.85
C LEU A 18 10.77 39.53 -36.98
N ALA A 19 11.61 39.20 -38.00
CA ALA A 19 11.28 38.27 -39.06
C ALA A 19 12.07 36.93 -39.02
N ALA A 20 12.83 36.70 -37.91
CA ALA A 20 13.41 35.36 -37.68
C ALA A 20 12.33 34.47 -37.06
N GLY A 21 11.52 33.91 -37.93
CA GLY A 21 10.79 32.66 -37.79
C GLY A 21 10.35 32.25 -36.38
N SER A 22 9.16 32.66 -35.96
CA SER A 22 8.32 31.72 -35.21
C SER A 22 8.01 30.51 -36.16
N ALA A 23 8.96 29.60 -36.31
CA ALA A 23 8.61 28.29 -36.76
C ALA A 23 7.49 27.81 -35.80
N PRO A 24 6.32 27.39 -36.30
CA PRO A 24 5.33 26.81 -35.44
C PRO A 24 6.06 25.65 -34.75
N ALA A 25 6.21 25.74 -33.42
CA ALA A 25 6.52 24.56 -32.64
C ALA A 25 5.39 23.59 -33.00
N PHE A 26 5.65 22.65 -33.87
CA PHE A 26 4.75 21.52 -34.07
C PHE A 26 4.70 20.88 -32.68
N ALA A 27 3.69 21.22 -31.90
CA ALA A 27 3.34 20.48 -30.74
C ALA A 27 3.10 19.06 -31.23
N GLN A 28 4.11 18.21 -31.04
CA GLN A 28 4.01 16.81 -31.43
C GLN A 28 2.78 16.29 -30.72
N ALA A 29 1.76 15.93 -31.50
CA ALA A 29 0.48 15.50 -30.95
C ALA A 29 0.76 14.36 -29.97
N SER A 30 0.42 14.58 -28.70
CA SER A 30 0.63 13.56 -27.67
C SER A 30 -0.05 12.25 -28.11
N PRO A 31 0.65 11.10 -28.09
CA PRO A 31 0.13 9.84 -28.62
C PRO A 31 -1.09 9.36 -27.83
N GLU A 32 -1.98 8.65 -28.52
CA GLU A 32 -3.05 7.92 -27.85
C GLU A 32 -2.52 6.58 -27.33
N ILE A 33 -2.63 6.36 -26.02
CA ILE A 33 -2.15 5.15 -25.35
C ILE A 33 -3.29 4.52 -24.58
N LYS A 34 -3.45 3.22 -24.72
CA LYS A 34 -4.44 2.43 -23.97
C LYS A 34 -3.74 1.27 -23.26
N TRP A 35 -3.82 1.29 -21.94
CA TRP A 35 -3.31 0.21 -21.10
C TRP A 35 -4.46 -0.60 -20.50
N ARG A 36 -4.16 -1.87 -20.22
CA ARG A 36 -4.96 -2.71 -19.34
C ARG A 36 -4.25 -2.85 -18.01
N LEU A 37 -5.00 -2.69 -16.92
CA LEU A 37 -4.53 -2.90 -15.55
C LEU A 37 -5.41 -3.92 -14.86
N THR A 38 -4.83 -5.02 -14.39
CA THR A 38 -5.53 -6.00 -13.55
C THR A 38 -5.27 -5.72 -12.07
N SER A 39 -6.32 -5.80 -11.24
CA SER A 39 -6.20 -5.63 -9.80
C SER A 39 -6.23 -6.99 -9.09
N SER A 40 -5.47 -7.11 -8.01
CA SER A 40 -5.57 -8.26 -7.10
C SER A 40 -6.84 -8.25 -6.25
N PHE A 41 -7.66 -7.19 -6.33
CA PHE A 41 -8.78 -6.93 -5.43
C PHE A 41 -10.11 -6.94 -6.18
N PRO A 42 -11.22 -7.37 -5.52
CA PRO A 42 -12.56 -7.32 -6.10
C PRO A 42 -13.12 -5.89 -6.06
N LYS A 43 -14.03 -5.57 -7.00
CA LYS A 43 -14.70 -4.25 -7.09
C LYS A 43 -15.52 -3.88 -5.86
N SER A 44 -15.98 -4.86 -5.10
CA SER A 44 -16.76 -4.62 -3.86
C SER A 44 -15.97 -3.90 -2.77
N LEU A 45 -14.64 -3.97 -2.82
CA LEU A 45 -13.74 -3.28 -1.91
C LEU A 45 -13.37 -1.91 -2.48
N ASP A 46 -14.30 -0.96 -2.40
CA ASP A 46 -14.26 0.36 -3.03
C ASP A 46 -13.14 1.28 -2.53
N THR A 47 -12.44 0.92 -1.45
CA THR A 47 -11.27 1.64 -0.97
C THR A 47 -10.00 1.08 -1.58
N ILE A 48 -9.73 -0.22 -1.40
CA ILE A 48 -8.49 -0.83 -1.92
C ILE A 48 -8.51 -0.92 -3.46
N TYR A 49 -9.61 -1.38 -4.07
CA TYR A 49 -9.80 -1.35 -5.52
C TYR A 49 -9.95 0.08 -6.04
N GLY A 50 -10.63 0.94 -5.28
CA GLY A 50 -10.90 2.32 -5.64
C GLY A 50 -9.66 3.20 -5.83
N ALA A 51 -8.50 2.83 -5.26
CA ALA A 51 -7.25 3.53 -5.57
C ALA A 51 -6.85 3.37 -7.04
N ALA A 52 -7.01 2.17 -7.61
CA ALA A 52 -6.77 1.97 -9.05
C ALA A 52 -7.76 2.78 -9.91
N GLU A 53 -9.02 2.96 -9.44
CA GLU A 53 -9.97 3.84 -10.12
C GLU A 53 -9.55 5.32 -10.07
N VAL A 54 -9.04 5.79 -8.93
CA VAL A 54 -8.49 7.15 -8.80
C VAL A 54 -7.38 7.37 -9.81
N ILE A 55 -6.43 6.43 -9.88
CA ILE A 55 -5.30 6.48 -10.82
C ILE A 55 -5.77 6.54 -12.26
N SER A 56 -6.65 5.62 -12.68
CA SER A 56 -7.18 5.57 -14.03
C SER A 56 -7.90 6.87 -14.43
N LYS A 57 -8.77 7.37 -13.56
CA LYS A 57 -9.51 8.62 -13.79
C LYS A 57 -8.59 9.83 -13.87
N ARG A 58 -7.58 9.90 -12.98
CA ARG A 58 -6.62 11.01 -12.96
C ARG A 58 -5.75 11.04 -14.22
N VAL A 59 -5.21 9.89 -14.63
CA VAL A 59 -4.41 9.77 -15.86
C VAL A 59 -5.23 10.20 -17.07
N ALA A 60 -6.45 9.71 -17.23
CA ALA A 60 -7.33 10.08 -18.33
C ALA A 60 -7.62 11.60 -18.36
N ALA A 61 -7.99 12.16 -17.20
CA ALA A 61 -8.30 13.59 -17.09
C ALA A 61 -7.09 14.48 -17.39
N ALA A 62 -5.91 14.15 -16.85
CA ALA A 62 -4.70 14.95 -17.03
C ALA A 62 -4.11 14.87 -18.44
N THR A 63 -4.49 13.86 -19.23
CA THR A 63 -4.01 13.67 -20.61
C THR A 63 -5.09 13.94 -21.67
N ASN A 64 -6.21 14.59 -21.31
CA ASN A 64 -7.36 14.80 -22.19
C ASN A 64 -7.83 13.49 -22.86
N ASN A 65 -7.88 12.39 -22.10
CA ASN A 65 -8.22 11.03 -22.54
C ASN A 65 -7.26 10.42 -23.58
N LYS A 66 -6.09 10.99 -23.78
CA LYS A 66 -5.11 10.41 -24.70
C LYS A 66 -4.36 9.22 -24.10
N PHE A 67 -4.13 9.23 -22.79
CA PHE A 67 -3.68 8.05 -22.06
C PHE A 67 -4.83 7.52 -21.19
N GLN A 68 -5.27 6.30 -21.49
CA GLN A 68 -6.36 5.63 -20.79
C GLN A 68 -5.89 4.30 -20.21
N ILE A 69 -6.30 4.03 -18.97
CA ILE A 69 -6.04 2.78 -18.27
C ILE A 69 -7.37 2.08 -18.02
N GLN A 70 -7.62 0.97 -18.74
CA GLN A 70 -8.79 0.13 -18.50
C GLN A 70 -8.53 -0.80 -17.32
N LEU A 71 -9.42 -0.76 -16.33
CA LEU A 71 -9.32 -1.54 -15.11
C LEU A 71 -10.08 -2.85 -15.19
N PHE A 72 -9.46 -3.89 -14.63
CA PHE A 72 -10.04 -5.21 -14.46
C PHE A 72 -9.86 -5.66 -13.01
N ALA A 73 -10.92 -6.13 -12.38
CA ALA A 73 -10.86 -6.66 -11.03
C ALA A 73 -10.24 -8.05 -10.98
N SER A 74 -9.94 -8.50 -9.77
CA SER A 74 -9.48 -9.87 -9.51
C SER A 74 -10.42 -10.89 -10.16
N GLY A 75 -9.87 -11.79 -10.96
CA GLY A 75 -10.61 -12.85 -11.67
C GLY A 75 -11.17 -12.46 -13.04
N GLU A 76 -11.15 -11.17 -13.43
CA GLU A 76 -11.64 -10.76 -14.78
C GLU A 76 -10.65 -11.08 -15.89
N ILE A 77 -9.34 -11.01 -15.65
CA ILE A 77 -8.28 -11.42 -16.59
C ILE A 77 -7.54 -12.63 -16.02
N VAL A 78 -7.04 -12.51 -14.78
CA VAL A 78 -6.31 -13.54 -14.04
C VAL A 78 -6.77 -13.56 -12.59
N PRO A 79 -6.59 -14.68 -11.87
CA PRO A 79 -6.74 -14.70 -10.41
C PRO A 79 -5.89 -13.63 -9.73
N GLY A 80 -6.40 -13.04 -8.65
CA GLY A 80 -5.77 -11.88 -8.01
C GLY A 80 -4.30 -12.07 -7.59
N LEU A 81 -3.92 -13.29 -7.20
CA LEU A 81 -2.54 -13.64 -6.82
C LEU A 81 -1.61 -13.88 -8.03
N GLN A 82 -2.14 -13.86 -9.25
CA GLN A 82 -1.37 -14.00 -10.50
C GLN A 82 -1.21 -12.67 -11.26
N ALA A 83 -1.60 -11.56 -10.63
CA ALA A 83 -1.57 -10.25 -11.28
C ALA A 83 -0.16 -9.84 -11.75
N LEU A 84 0.89 -10.14 -10.97
CA LEU A 84 2.28 -9.88 -11.36
C LEU A 84 2.70 -10.72 -12.58
N ASP A 85 2.30 -11.99 -12.63
CA ASP A 85 2.62 -12.88 -13.76
C ASP A 85 2.03 -12.33 -15.07
N ALA A 86 0.80 -11.80 -15.00
CA ALA A 86 0.15 -11.17 -16.15
C ALA A 86 0.89 -9.92 -16.67
N VAL A 87 1.53 -9.17 -15.76
CA VAL A 87 2.39 -8.03 -16.13
C VAL A 87 3.71 -8.51 -16.73
N GLN A 88 4.35 -9.50 -16.11
CA GLN A 88 5.65 -10.03 -16.55
C GLN A 88 5.58 -10.61 -17.97
N ASN A 89 4.52 -11.35 -18.27
CA ASN A 89 4.35 -11.97 -19.59
C ASN A 89 3.70 -11.04 -20.64
N GLY A 90 3.38 -9.78 -20.27
CA GLY A 90 2.81 -8.79 -21.18
C GLY A 90 1.31 -8.95 -21.46
N THR A 91 0.60 -9.83 -20.75
CA THR A 91 -0.87 -9.95 -20.87
C THR A 91 -1.56 -8.63 -20.57
N VAL A 92 -1.04 -7.89 -19.59
CA VAL A 92 -1.46 -6.52 -19.24
C VAL A 92 -0.23 -5.63 -19.05
N GLN A 93 -0.40 -4.31 -19.21
CA GLN A 93 0.68 -3.36 -19.03
C GLN A 93 1.00 -3.09 -17.57
N ALA A 94 -0.02 -3.18 -16.69
CA ALA A 94 0.13 -2.92 -15.27
C ALA A 94 -0.76 -3.81 -14.42
N CYS A 95 -0.43 -3.91 -13.13
CA CYS A 95 -1.35 -4.43 -12.11
C CYS A 95 -1.36 -3.53 -10.88
N HIS A 96 -2.47 -3.57 -10.14
CA HIS A 96 -2.60 -2.96 -8.80
C HIS A 96 -2.67 -4.08 -7.77
N THR A 97 -1.67 -4.17 -6.89
CA THR A 97 -1.45 -5.34 -6.05
C THR A 97 -0.69 -5.02 -4.77
N ALA A 98 -0.67 -5.98 -3.84
CA ALA A 98 0.22 -6.02 -2.69
C ALA A 98 1.44 -6.90 -3.04
N PRO A 99 2.64 -6.34 -3.19
CA PRO A 99 3.83 -7.11 -3.57
C PRO A 99 4.13 -8.34 -2.72
N TYR A 100 3.80 -8.32 -1.43
CA TYR A 100 4.03 -9.47 -0.54
C TYR A 100 3.25 -10.75 -0.95
N TYR A 101 2.28 -10.66 -1.86
CA TYR A 101 1.63 -11.84 -2.44
C TYR A 101 2.62 -12.72 -3.22
N TYR A 102 3.75 -12.18 -3.59
CA TYR A 102 4.77 -12.85 -4.42
C TYR A 102 6.00 -13.30 -3.62
N VAL A 103 5.91 -13.36 -2.27
CA VAL A 103 7.01 -13.87 -1.42
C VAL A 103 7.40 -15.31 -1.73
N GLY A 104 6.51 -16.07 -2.37
CA GLY A 104 6.83 -17.41 -2.89
C GLY A 104 7.80 -17.40 -4.06
N LYS A 105 7.92 -16.29 -4.82
CA LYS A 105 8.94 -16.08 -5.85
C LYS A 105 10.27 -15.65 -5.24
N ASP A 106 10.21 -14.65 -4.36
CA ASP A 106 11.36 -14.14 -3.59
C ASP A 106 10.83 -13.41 -2.33
N PRO A 107 11.34 -13.73 -1.14
CA PRO A 107 10.90 -13.08 0.10
C PRO A 107 11.12 -11.56 0.12
N THR A 108 11.98 -11.02 -0.74
CA THR A 108 12.23 -9.58 -0.88
C THR A 108 10.99 -8.79 -1.29
N PHE A 109 10.03 -9.45 -1.96
CA PHE A 109 8.75 -8.82 -2.30
C PHE A 109 7.99 -8.29 -1.07
N ALA A 110 8.23 -8.85 0.12
CA ALA A 110 7.57 -8.40 1.34
C ALA A 110 7.79 -6.91 1.63
N PHE A 111 8.98 -6.37 1.36
CA PHE A 111 9.33 -4.97 1.62
C PHE A 111 8.53 -3.97 0.78
N GLY A 112 7.92 -4.39 -0.31
CA GLY A 112 7.02 -3.54 -1.10
C GLY A 112 5.64 -3.38 -0.48
N THR A 113 5.29 -4.18 0.54
CA THR A 113 3.98 -4.05 1.22
C THR A 113 4.17 -3.79 2.70
N ALA A 114 4.50 -4.82 3.44
CA ALA A 114 4.75 -4.77 4.87
C ALA A 114 5.60 -5.97 5.31
N VAL A 115 6.34 -5.76 6.38
CA VAL A 115 7.06 -6.82 7.07
C VAL A 115 6.67 -6.80 8.55
N PRO A 116 6.64 -7.95 9.23
CA PRO A 116 6.29 -8.04 10.65
C PRO A 116 7.08 -7.06 11.52
N PHE A 117 6.36 -6.28 12.35
CA PHE A 117 6.95 -5.22 13.20
C PHE A 117 7.73 -4.15 12.43
N GLY A 118 7.37 -3.94 11.15
CA GLY A 118 7.97 -2.95 10.28
C GLY A 118 7.38 -1.55 10.45
N MET A 119 7.68 -0.68 9.48
CA MET A 119 7.25 0.71 9.48
C MET A 119 5.73 0.87 9.39
N ASN A 120 5.18 1.90 10.04
CA ASN A 120 3.82 2.34 9.80
C ASN A 120 3.70 3.09 8.46
N CYS A 121 2.47 3.41 8.04
CA CYS A 121 2.22 4.01 6.73
C CYS A 121 2.98 5.33 6.49
N ARG A 122 3.10 6.17 7.50
CA ARG A 122 3.79 7.47 7.40
C ARG A 122 5.31 7.30 7.33
N GLN A 123 5.85 6.37 8.11
CA GLN A 123 7.27 5.99 8.06
C GLN A 123 7.62 5.33 6.71
N PHE A 124 6.73 4.47 6.20
CA PHE A 124 6.90 3.82 4.90
C PHE A 124 6.90 4.85 3.76
N ASN A 125 5.97 5.81 3.77
CA ASN A 125 5.94 6.90 2.79
C ASN A 125 7.24 7.73 2.83
N ALA A 126 7.75 8.03 4.02
CA ALA A 126 9.03 8.73 4.17
C ALA A 126 10.21 7.93 3.61
N TRP A 127 10.24 6.63 3.87
CA TRP A 127 11.24 5.72 3.31
C TRP A 127 11.16 5.65 1.79
N TRP A 128 9.95 5.47 1.26
CA TRP A 128 9.73 5.30 -0.17
C TRP A 128 10.06 6.57 -0.94
N TYR A 129 9.45 7.69 -0.61
CA TYR A 129 9.55 8.91 -1.41
C TYR A 129 10.84 9.70 -1.19
N VAL A 130 11.48 9.62 -0.03
CA VAL A 130 12.62 10.47 0.35
C VAL A 130 13.81 9.64 0.85
N GLY A 131 13.56 8.53 1.50
CA GLY A 131 14.59 7.68 2.11
C GLY A 131 15.31 6.75 1.13
N GLY A 132 15.02 6.80 -0.17
CA GLY A 132 15.64 5.94 -1.18
C GLY A 132 15.03 4.54 -1.28
N GLY A 133 13.89 4.31 -0.64
CA GLY A 133 13.17 3.04 -0.67
C GLY A 133 12.72 2.63 -2.07
N ASP A 134 12.21 3.59 -2.86
CA ASP A 134 11.82 3.40 -4.25
C ASP A 134 12.99 2.89 -5.11
N ALA A 135 14.17 3.49 -4.95
CA ALA A 135 15.35 3.15 -5.71
C ALA A 135 15.84 1.73 -5.38
N VAL A 136 15.99 1.40 -4.07
CA VAL A 136 16.49 0.09 -3.67
C VAL A 136 15.51 -1.03 -4.00
N TYR A 137 14.21 -0.77 -3.87
CA TYR A 137 13.18 -1.76 -4.16
C TYR A 137 12.98 -1.95 -5.67
N ASN A 138 12.94 -0.88 -6.46
CA ASN A 138 12.85 -0.98 -7.91
C ASN A 138 14.11 -1.58 -8.54
N ASP A 139 15.31 -1.44 -7.91
CA ASP A 139 16.51 -2.15 -8.35
C ASP A 139 16.33 -3.68 -8.24
N PHE A 140 15.73 -4.16 -7.15
CA PHE A 140 15.34 -5.56 -7.01
C PHE A 140 14.32 -5.99 -8.09
N LEU A 141 13.32 -5.17 -8.38
CA LEU A 141 12.25 -5.49 -9.33
C LEU A 141 12.71 -5.55 -10.79
N LYS A 142 13.88 -4.99 -11.14
CA LYS A 142 14.43 -5.06 -12.51
C LYS A 142 14.59 -6.49 -13.01
N GLU A 143 14.96 -7.41 -12.13
CA GLU A 143 15.12 -8.84 -12.50
C GLU A 143 13.79 -9.48 -12.91
N TYR A 144 12.68 -8.92 -12.47
CA TYR A 144 11.34 -9.36 -12.81
C TYR A 144 10.77 -8.63 -14.04
N GLY A 145 11.53 -7.70 -14.63
CA GLY A 145 11.10 -6.91 -15.79
C GLY A 145 9.97 -5.94 -15.49
N VAL A 146 9.84 -5.48 -14.25
CA VAL A 146 8.77 -4.59 -13.80
C VAL A 146 9.30 -3.41 -12.97
N HIS A 147 8.45 -2.38 -12.85
CA HIS A 147 8.68 -1.20 -12.03
C HIS A 147 7.45 -0.92 -11.17
N ALA A 148 7.64 -0.56 -9.92
CA ALA A 148 6.57 -0.27 -8.96
C ALA A 148 6.46 1.22 -8.66
N PHE A 149 5.23 1.73 -8.67
CA PHE A 149 4.86 3.03 -8.10
C PHE A 149 4.01 2.79 -6.86
N LEU A 150 4.36 3.44 -5.74
CA LEU A 150 3.54 3.41 -4.53
C LEU A 150 2.19 4.06 -4.81
N SER A 151 1.10 3.32 -4.65
CA SER A 151 -0.22 3.74 -5.12
C SER A 151 -1.37 3.46 -4.14
N GLY A 152 -1.05 3.04 -2.93
CA GLY A 152 -2.00 2.83 -1.85
C GLY A 152 -1.32 2.46 -0.55
N ASN A 153 -2.01 2.71 0.56
CA ASN A 153 -1.64 2.22 1.88
C ASN A 153 -2.91 2.07 2.72
N THR A 154 -2.98 1.00 3.51
CA THR A 154 -4.18 0.73 4.32
C THR A 154 -4.14 1.40 5.69
N GLY A 155 -3.02 1.97 6.10
CA GLY A 155 -2.77 2.26 7.52
C GLY A 155 -2.53 0.97 8.31
N ALA A 156 -2.42 1.09 9.62
CA ALA A 156 -2.26 -0.08 10.49
C ALA A 156 -3.50 -0.98 10.44
N GLN A 157 -3.27 -2.27 10.25
CA GLN A 157 -4.35 -3.23 10.11
C GLN A 157 -4.75 -3.87 11.45
N MET A 158 -5.92 -4.53 11.43
CA MET A 158 -6.36 -5.40 12.51
C MET A 158 -5.67 -6.76 12.44
N GLY A 159 -5.63 -7.45 13.58
CA GLY A 159 -5.08 -8.81 13.70
C GLY A 159 -6.02 -9.92 13.20
N GLY A 160 -7.16 -9.56 12.61
CA GLY A 160 -8.07 -10.48 11.94
C GLY A 160 -9.12 -11.14 12.82
N TRP A 161 -9.87 -12.05 12.20
CA TRP A 161 -11.04 -12.73 12.74
C TRP A 161 -10.75 -14.17 13.08
N TYR A 162 -11.13 -14.58 14.28
CA TYR A 162 -10.86 -15.92 14.82
C TYR A 162 -12.15 -16.54 15.32
N ARG A 163 -12.31 -17.84 15.05
CA ARG A 163 -13.43 -18.64 15.57
C ARG A 163 -13.26 -18.98 17.05
N LYS A 164 -12.01 -19.09 17.51
CA LYS A 164 -11.62 -19.37 18.90
C LYS A 164 -10.71 -18.28 19.43
N GLU A 165 -10.73 -18.05 20.74
CA GLU A 165 -9.81 -17.13 21.37
C GLU A 165 -8.37 -17.66 21.34
N ILE A 166 -7.42 -16.74 21.11
CA ILE A 166 -5.98 -16.97 21.18
C ILE A 166 -5.47 -16.29 22.45
N LYS A 167 -5.34 -17.03 23.53
CA LYS A 167 -4.89 -16.50 24.82
C LYS A 167 -3.41 -16.68 25.04
N THR A 168 -2.84 -17.75 24.52
CA THR A 168 -1.45 -18.18 24.72
C THR A 168 -0.80 -18.53 23.39
N VAL A 169 0.53 -18.64 23.38
CA VAL A 169 1.29 -19.13 22.22
C VAL A 169 0.87 -20.55 21.81
N ALA A 170 0.49 -21.39 22.77
CA ALA A 170 0.05 -22.76 22.50
C ALA A 170 -1.23 -22.82 21.62
N ASP A 171 -2.11 -21.81 21.73
CA ASP A 171 -3.34 -21.73 20.94
C ASP A 171 -3.08 -21.48 19.44
N LEU A 172 -1.87 -21.07 19.08
CA LEU A 172 -1.43 -20.90 17.68
C LEU A 172 -1.14 -22.23 16.98
N LYS A 173 -0.83 -23.29 17.76
CA LYS A 173 -0.39 -24.56 17.19
C LYS A 173 -1.53 -25.26 16.43
N GLY A 174 -1.29 -25.52 15.14
CA GLY A 174 -2.25 -26.16 14.25
C GLY A 174 -3.37 -25.24 13.74
N LEU A 175 -3.38 -23.96 14.13
CA LEU A 175 -4.34 -22.97 13.66
C LEU A 175 -4.20 -22.79 12.14
N LYS A 176 -5.25 -23.03 11.38
CA LYS A 176 -5.31 -22.76 9.94
C LYS A 176 -5.69 -21.29 9.75
N LEU A 177 -4.71 -20.46 9.43
CA LEU A 177 -4.89 -19.03 9.32
C LEU A 177 -4.67 -18.55 7.87
N ARG A 178 -5.66 -17.88 7.31
CA ARG A 178 -5.41 -17.10 6.11
C ARG A 178 -4.62 -15.86 6.49
N ILE A 179 -3.44 -15.73 5.92
CA ILE A 179 -2.56 -14.59 6.13
C ILE A 179 -1.72 -14.32 4.88
N GLY A 180 -1.54 -13.03 4.56
CA GLY A 180 -0.70 -12.61 3.44
C GLY A 180 0.78 -12.52 3.81
N GLY A 181 1.62 -12.64 2.79
CA GLY A 181 3.01 -12.23 2.85
C GLY A 181 3.93 -13.01 3.79
N PHE A 182 4.95 -12.29 4.28
CA PHE A 182 6.03 -12.85 5.08
C PHE A 182 5.61 -13.28 6.49
N ALA A 183 4.52 -12.69 6.99
CA ALA A 183 3.97 -13.00 8.32
C ALA A 183 3.53 -14.47 8.46
N GLY A 184 3.06 -15.09 7.37
CA GLY A 184 2.74 -16.52 7.37
C GLY A 184 3.94 -17.40 7.74
N GLN A 185 5.13 -17.06 7.25
CA GLN A 185 6.36 -17.78 7.58
C GLN A 185 6.78 -17.60 9.04
N VAL A 186 6.59 -16.39 9.60
CA VAL A 186 6.83 -16.13 11.03
C VAL A 186 5.91 -16.98 11.90
N LEU A 187 4.61 -16.98 11.59
CA LEU A 187 3.62 -17.75 12.34
C LEU A 187 3.78 -19.26 12.19
N ALA A 188 4.28 -19.74 11.05
CA ALA A 188 4.63 -21.15 10.86
C ALA A 188 5.70 -21.62 11.85
N LYS A 189 6.68 -20.77 12.23
CA LYS A 189 7.65 -21.07 13.29
C LYS A 189 6.99 -21.30 14.66
N LEU A 190 5.80 -20.76 14.87
CA LEU A 190 4.99 -20.95 16.08
C LEU A 190 3.92 -22.03 15.95
N GLY A 191 3.96 -22.79 14.85
CA GLY A 191 3.08 -23.93 14.62
C GLY A 191 1.74 -23.60 13.95
N VAL A 192 1.51 -22.38 13.49
CA VAL A 192 0.37 -22.02 12.64
C VAL A 192 0.50 -22.71 11.26
N VAL A 193 -0.62 -23.03 10.63
CA VAL A 193 -0.71 -23.50 9.25
C VAL A 193 -1.19 -22.33 8.38
N PRO A 194 -0.27 -21.50 7.84
CA PRO A 194 -0.67 -20.34 7.06
C PRO A 194 -1.16 -20.73 5.67
N GLN A 195 -2.13 -19.98 5.16
CA GLN A 195 -2.67 -20.13 3.81
C GLN A 195 -2.84 -18.77 3.17
N GLN A 196 -2.30 -18.59 1.97
CA GLN A 196 -2.49 -17.37 1.20
C GLN A 196 -3.67 -17.56 0.24
N ILE A 197 -4.78 -16.89 0.54
CA ILE A 197 -6.04 -16.96 -0.20
C ILE A 197 -6.43 -15.57 -0.64
N ALA A 198 -6.91 -15.40 -1.88
CA ALA A 198 -7.39 -14.12 -2.39
C ALA A 198 -8.61 -13.61 -1.61
N GLY A 199 -8.77 -12.28 -1.49
CA GLY A 199 -9.78 -11.66 -0.63
C GLY A 199 -11.21 -12.16 -0.82
N GLY A 200 -11.65 -12.32 -2.07
CA GLY A 200 -13.00 -12.82 -2.38
C GLY A 200 -13.24 -14.30 -2.02
N GLU A 201 -12.20 -15.06 -1.73
CA GLU A 201 -12.27 -16.49 -1.39
C GLU A 201 -12.21 -16.76 0.12
N ILE A 202 -11.93 -15.74 0.94
CA ILE A 202 -11.72 -15.89 2.39
C ILE A 202 -13.02 -16.26 3.10
N TYR A 203 -14.12 -15.55 2.81
CA TYR A 203 -15.41 -15.81 3.46
C TYR A 203 -15.87 -17.27 3.24
N PRO A 204 -15.90 -17.80 2.00
CA PRO A 204 -16.24 -19.21 1.78
C PRO A 204 -15.32 -20.19 2.52
N ALA A 205 -14.03 -19.88 2.64
CA ALA A 205 -13.08 -20.74 3.35
C ALA A 205 -13.33 -20.75 4.88
N LEU A 206 -13.63 -19.59 5.48
CA LEU A 206 -14.05 -19.48 6.88
C LEU A 206 -15.40 -20.20 7.10
N GLU A 207 -16.39 -19.96 6.26
CA GLU A 207 -17.72 -20.54 6.37
C GLU A 207 -17.69 -22.07 6.34
N LYS A 208 -16.94 -22.65 5.40
CA LYS A 208 -16.75 -24.10 5.27
C LYS A 208 -15.84 -24.71 6.35
N GLY A 209 -15.14 -23.89 7.13
CA GLY A 209 -14.18 -24.35 8.13
C GLY A 209 -12.88 -24.92 7.58
N THR A 210 -12.54 -24.63 6.32
CA THR A 210 -11.23 -24.98 5.76
C THR A 210 -10.10 -24.17 6.37
N ILE A 211 -10.42 -22.99 6.90
CA ILE A 211 -9.57 -22.16 7.75
C ILE A 211 -10.29 -21.82 9.07
N ASP A 212 -9.52 -21.60 10.14
CA ASP A 212 -10.01 -21.30 11.49
C ASP A 212 -10.04 -19.80 11.77
N ALA A 213 -9.21 -19.04 11.04
CA ALA A 213 -9.04 -17.62 11.21
C ALA A 213 -8.58 -16.95 9.89
N ALA A 214 -8.81 -15.65 9.78
CA ALA A 214 -8.35 -14.87 8.65
C ALA A 214 -8.09 -13.41 9.05
N GLU A 215 -7.02 -12.85 8.52
CA GLU A 215 -6.82 -11.40 8.47
C GLU A 215 -7.18 -10.85 7.07
N TRP A 216 -7.48 -9.56 7.00
CA TRP A 216 -7.65 -8.85 5.74
C TRP A 216 -7.09 -7.44 5.83
N VAL A 217 -7.88 -6.45 6.23
CA VAL A 217 -7.43 -5.06 6.40
C VAL A 217 -7.87 -4.50 7.75
N GLY A 218 -9.15 -4.25 7.88
CA GLY A 218 -9.71 -3.57 9.03
C GLY A 218 -11.23 -3.45 8.92
N PRO A 219 -11.86 -2.75 9.87
CA PRO A 219 -13.31 -2.78 10.05
C PRO A 219 -14.12 -2.51 8.78
N TYR A 220 -13.69 -1.54 7.97
CA TYR A 220 -14.45 -1.10 6.79
C TYR A 220 -14.55 -2.17 5.70
N ASP A 221 -13.43 -2.81 5.37
CA ASP A 221 -13.41 -3.90 4.39
C ASP A 221 -13.94 -5.20 4.99
N ASP A 222 -13.55 -5.52 6.24
CA ASP A 222 -13.91 -6.76 6.89
C ASP A 222 -15.43 -6.89 7.10
N GLU A 223 -16.12 -5.77 7.37
CA GLU A 223 -17.58 -5.70 7.41
C GLU A 223 -18.20 -6.06 6.05
N LYS A 224 -17.66 -5.52 4.96
CA LYS A 224 -18.13 -5.82 3.58
C LYS A 224 -17.91 -7.27 3.20
N LEU A 225 -16.81 -7.85 3.64
CA LEU A 225 -16.48 -9.26 3.42
C LEU A 225 -17.27 -10.20 4.34
N GLY A 226 -17.93 -9.65 5.38
CA GLY A 226 -18.86 -10.39 6.22
C GLY A 226 -18.22 -11.34 7.22
N PHE A 227 -16.94 -11.17 7.57
CA PHE A 227 -16.20 -12.10 8.43
C PHE A 227 -16.81 -12.23 9.83
N ASN A 228 -17.45 -11.18 10.36
CA ASN A 228 -18.17 -11.17 11.62
C ASN A 228 -19.32 -12.16 11.70
N LYS A 229 -19.83 -12.65 10.55
CA LYS A 229 -20.91 -13.64 10.49
C LYS A 229 -20.42 -15.07 10.76
N VAL A 230 -19.14 -15.34 10.52
CA VAL A 230 -18.53 -16.67 10.58
C VAL A 230 -17.41 -16.81 11.61
N ALA A 231 -16.93 -15.69 12.16
CA ALA A 231 -15.95 -15.63 13.25
C ALA A 231 -16.28 -14.42 14.15
N LYS A 232 -16.16 -14.55 15.47
CA LYS A 232 -16.62 -13.51 16.41
C LYS A 232 -15.52 -12.78 17.17
N PHE A 233 -14.31 -13.34 17.24
CA PHE A 233 -13.19 -12.72 17.94
C PHE A 233 -12.38 -11.88 16.97
N TYR A 234 -12.32 -10.58 17.20
CA TYR A 234 -11.63 -9.63 16.34
C TYR A 234 -10.40 -9.08 17.03
N TYR A 235 -9.23 -9.55 16.56
CA TYR A 235 -7.94 -9.27 17.21
C TYR A 235 -7.30 -7.99 16.72
N TYR A 236 -6.45 -7.40 17.58
CA TYR A 236 -5.61 -6.23 17.29
C TYR A 236 -4.35 -6.21 18.18
N PRO A 237 -3.30 -5.44 17.74
CA PRO A 237 -3.07 -4.91 16.39
C PRO A 237 -2.63 -6.02 15.44
N GLY A 238 -2.73 -5.75 14.11
CA GLY A 238 -2.06 -6.54 13.09
C GLY A 238 -0.56 -6.24 13.11
N TRP A 239 0.18 -6.88 14.00
CA TRP A 239 1.61 -6.60 14.22
C TRP A 239 2.50 -6.88 13.01
N TRP A 240 1.98 -7.57 12.03
CA TRP A 240 2.65 -7.85 10.75
C TRP A 240 2.42 -6.76 9.69
N GLU A 241 1.51 -5.83 9.93
CA GLU A 241 1.03 -4.84 8.96
C GLU A 241 0.78 -3.48 9.60
N GLY A 242 1.87 -2.82 10.00
CA GLY A 242 1.81 -1.46 10.56
C GLY A 242 1.40 -0.38 9.55
N GLY A 243 1.55 -0.66 8.27
CA GLY A 243 1.18 0.24 7.16
C GLY A 243 1.41 -0.44 5.82
N PRO A 244 0.59 -1.45 5.45
CA PRO A 244 0.73 -2.14 4.18
C PRO A 244 0.58 -1.22 2.99
N ALA A 245 1.61 -1.19 2.17
CA ALA A 245 1.65 -0.43 0.92
C ALA A 245 1.14 -1.28 -0.25
N LEU A 246 0.43 -0.62 -1.16
CA LEU A 246 -0.03 -1.18 -2.42
C LEU A 246 0.68 -0.47 -3.56
N HIS A 247 0.93 -1.22 -4.63
CA HIS A 247 1.66 -0.68 -5.76
C HIS A 247 0.91 -0.87 -7.07
N THR A 248 1.07 0.12 -7.95
CA THR A 248 0.86 -0.05 -9.38
C THR A 248 2.18 -0.55 -9.96
N ILE A 249 2.22 -1.84 -10.30
CA ILE A 249 3.39 -2.48 -10.89
C ILE A 249 3.22 -2.51 -12.39
N VAL A 250 4.20 -1.98 -13.12
CA VAL A 250 4.16 -1.76 -14.58
C VAL A 250 5.24 -2.60 -15.25
N ASN A 251 4.92 -3.18 -16.39
CA ASN A 251 5.90 -3.82 -17.27
C ASN A 251 6.96 -2.79 -17.74
N GLN A 252 8.25 -3.09 -17.58
CA GLN A 252 9.33 -2.15 -17.90
C GLN A 252 9.34 -1.71 -19.36
N LYS A 253 8.98 -2.59 -20.30
CA LYS A 253 8.92 -2.23 -21.73
C LYS A 253 7.78 -1.26 -21.97
N ALA A 254 6.58 -1.54 -21.44
CA ALA A 254 5.45 -0.64 -21.55
C ALA A 254 5.74 0.73 -20.90
N LEU A 255 6.46 0.74 -19.77
CA LEU A 255 6.86 1.98 -19.11
C LEU A 255 7.87 2.79 -19.94
N ALA A 256 8.81 2.11 -20.60
CA ALA A 256 9.82 2.75 -21.45
C ALA A 256 9.21 3.37 -22.74
N GLU A 257 8.06 2.88 -23.18
CA GLU A 257 7.32 3.39 -24.33
C GLU A 257 6.47 4.62 -24.00
N LEU A 258 6.26 4.93 -22.69
CA LEU A 258 5.51 6.11 -22.30
C LEU A 258 6.31 7.41 -22.57
N PRO A 259 5.66 8.43 -23.13
CA PRO A 259 6.22 9.79 -23.14
C PRO A 259 6.55 10.23 -21.69
N PRO A 260 7.61 11.05 -21.52
CA PRO A 260 8.05 11.50 -20.18
C PRO A 260 6.95 12.21 -19.38
N ASP A 261 6.10 13.02 -20.04
CA ASP A 261 4.96 13.70 -19.43
C ASP A 261 3.88 12.70 -18.96
N TYR A 262 3.57 11.65 -19.75
CA TYR A 262 2.61 10.62 -19.35
C TYR A 262 3.14 9.78 -18.18
N ARG A 263 4.44 9.51 -18.17
CA ARG A 263 5.07 8.82 -17.03
C ARG A 263 4.96 9.67 -15.75
N ALA A 264 5.26 10.95 -15.81
CA ALA A 264 5.13 11.86 -14.67
C ALA A 264 3.68 11.98 -14.19
N ILE A 265 2.71 12.02 -15.11
CA ILE A 265 1.28 12.01 -14.78
C ILE A 265 0.87 10.69 -14.09
N LEU A 266 1.34 9.54 -14.58
CA LEU A 266 1.07 8.24 -13.95
C LEU A 266 1.61 8.18 -12.53
N GLU A 267 2.84 8.63 -12.31
CA GLU A 267 3.48 8.69 -10.99
C GLU A 267 2.69 9.60 -10.04
N ALA A 268 2.33 10.81 -10.48
CA ALA A 268 1.50 11.73 -9.69
C ALA A 268 0.12 11.14 -9.36
N ALA A 269 -0.50 10.43 -10.29
CA ALA A 269 -1.77 9.75 -10.06
C ALA A 269 -1.64 8.61 -9.04
N CYS A 270 -0.51 7.91 -9.01
CA CYS A 270 -0.21 6.90 -7.99
C CYS A 270 -0.07 7.54 -6.60
N HIS A 271 0.59 8.69 -6.47
CA HIS A 271 0.67 9.44 -5.22
C HIS A 271 -0.71 9.88 -4.71
N GLU A 272 -1.59 10.33 -5.62
CA GLU A 272 -2.99 10.64 -5.28
C GLU A 272 -3.72 9.37 -4.80
N GLY A 273 -3.59 8.25 -5.50
CA GLY A 273 -4.17 6.96 -5.11
C GLY A 273 -3.74 6.52 -3.71
N ASN A 274 -2.45 6.65 -3.39
CA ASN A 274 -1.88 6.37 -2.07
C ASN A 274 -2.52 7.23 -0.98
N THR A 275 -2.58 8.53 -1.16
CA THR A 275 -3.18 9.47 -0.20
C THR A 275 -4.67 9.22 0.00
N MET A 276 -5.41 9.00 -1.09
CA MET A 276 -6.86 8.79 -1.04
C MET A 276 -7.24 7.46 -0.39
N MET A 277 -6.47 6.40 -0.59
CA MET A 277 -6.72 5.11 0.07
C MET A 277 -6.59 5.26 1.58
N MET A 278 -5.50 5.83 2.09
CA MET A 278 -5.31 6.07 3.53
C MET A 278 -6.45 6.89 4.12
N ALA A 279 -6.75 8.02 3.50
CA ALA A 279 -7.80 8.92 4.00
C ALA A 279 -9.19 8.25 4.06
N ARG A 280 -9.52 7.40 3.09
CA ARG A 280 -10.80 6.66 3.07
C ARG A 280 -10.87 5.60 4.15
N TYR A 281 -9.78 4.85 4.39
CA TYR A 281 -9.74 3.89 5.48
C TYR A 281 -9.84 4.57 6.84
N ASP A 282 -9.06 5.63 7.07
CA ASP A 282 -9.09 6.36 8.34
C ASP A 282 -10.47 6.99 8.61
N ALA A 283 -11.16 7.46 7.59
CA ALA A 283 -12.53 7.99 7.71
C ALA A 283 -13.58 6.88 7.89
N GLY A 284 -13.43 5.73 7.24
CA GLY A 284 -14.43 4.67 7.22
C GLY A 284 -14.34 3.67 8.37
N ASN A 285 -13.13 3.36 8.83
CA ASN A 285 -12.88 2.34 9.85
C ASN A 285 -13.57 2.62 11.21
N PRO A 286 -13.59 3.86 11.76
CA PRO A 286 -14.20 4.11 13.07
C PRO A 286 -15.69 3.74 13.13
N ASP A 287 -16.47 4.09 12.12
CA ASP A 287 -17.90 3.82 12.13
C ASP A 287 -18.21 2.35 11.79
N ALA A 288 -17.42 1.74 10.91
CA ALA A 288 -17.50 0.30 10.66
C ALA A 288 -17.16 -0.52 11.92
N LEU A 289 -16.14 -0.12 12.69
CA LEU A 289 -15.79 -0.77 13.95
C LEU A 289 -16.95 -0.71 14.97
N LYS A 290 -17.61 0.46 15.10
CA LYS A 290 -18.79 0.61 15.97
C LYS A 290 -19.90 -0.34 15.55
N ARG A 291 -20.20 -0.45 14.25
CA ARG A 291 -21.24 -1.35 13.73
C ARG A 291 -20.89 -2.81 13.98
N LEU A 292 -19.64 -3.21 13.73
CA LEU A 292 -19.17 -4.59 13.99
C LEU A 292 -19.30 -4.96 15.46
N VAL A 293 -18.90 -4.08 16.38
CA VAL A 293 -19.00 -4.30 17.83
C VAL A 293 -20.48 -4.35 18.26
N ALA A 294 -21.31 -3.44 17.77
CA ALA A 294 -22.76 -3.48 18.02
C ALA A 294 -23.40 -4.76 17.47
N GLY A 295 -22.88 -5.31 16.38
CA GLY A 295 -23.27 -6.59 15.77
C GLY A 295 -22.72 -7.83 16.48
N GLY A 296 -22.01 -7.68 17.60
CA GLY A 296 -21.54 -8.79 18.45
C GLY A 296 -20.07 -9.21 18.24
N ALA A 297 -19.30 -8.47 17.43
CA ALA A 297 -17.86 -8.70 17.31
C ALA A 297 -17.16 -8.44 18.64
N GLN A 298 -16.31 -9.36 19.07
CA GLN A 298 -15.59 -9.29 20.33
C GLN A 298 -14.14 -8.87 20.09
N LEU A 299 -13.82 -7.62 20.39
CA LEU A 299 -12.46 -7.10 20.31
C LEU A 299 -11.55 -7.79 21.32
N ARG A 300 -10.37 -8.20 20.87
CA ARG A 300 -9.33 -8.85 21.68
C ARG A 300 -7.95 -8.29 21.33
N PRO A 301 -7.21 -7.76 22.30
CA PRO A 301 -5.79 -7.51 22.06
C PRO A 301 -5.04 -8.84 22.04
N PHE A 302 -4.03 -8.96 21.19
CA PHE A 302 -3.06 -10.05 21.37
C PHE A 302 -2.35 -9.91 22.71
N SER A 303 -2.21 -11.02 23.43
CA SER A 303 -1.52 -11.00 24.73
C SER A 303 -0.03 -10.69 24.54
N LYS A 304 0.56 -10.07 25.57
CA LYS A 304 1.99 -9.74 25.54
C LYS A 304 2.88 -10.96 25.24
N PRO A 305 2.66 -12.15 25.85
CA PRO A 305 3.45 -13.34 25.52
C PRO A 305 3.35 -13.75 24.05
N VAL A 306 2.15 -13.63 23.43
CA VAL A 306 1.97 -13.91 22.00
C VAL A 306 2.75 -12.90 21.15
N MET A 307 2.64 -11.60 21.46
CA MET A 307 3.37 -10.55 20.73
C MET A 307 4.90 -10.74 20.83
N GLU A 308 5.42 -11.06 22.02
CA GLU A 308 6.86 -11.29 22.23
C GLU A 308 7.36 -12.53 21.48
N ALA A 309 6.58 -13.62 21.47
CA ALA A 309 6.91 -14.83 20.72
C ALA A 309 6.95 -14.56 19.21
N CYS A 310 5.96 -13.82 18.69
CA CYS A 310 5.92 -13.43 17.28
C CYS A 310 7.08 -12.50 16.91
N TYR A 311 7.43 -11.54 17.76
CA TYR A 311 8.56 -10.65 17.56
C TYR A 311 9.89 -11.41 17.47
N LYS A 312 10.12 -12.32 18.42
CA LYS A 312 11.31 -13.18 18.41
C LYS A 312 11.40 -14.01 17.14
N ALA A 313 10.29 -14.67 16.75
CA ALA A 313 10.23 -15.49 15.54
C ALA A 313 10.45 -14.64 14.26
N ALA A 314 9.99 -13.39 14.24
CA ALA A 314 10.24 -12.47 13.14
C ALA A 314 11.73 -12.13 13.00
N LEU A 315 12.40 -11.78 14.11
CA LEU A 315 13.85 -11.48 14.10
C LEU A 315 14.68 -12.68 13.64
N GLU A 316 14.34 -13.88 14.12
CA GLU A 316 15.00 -15.12 13.68
C GLU A 316 14.82 -15.34 12.18
N LEU A 317 13.60 -15.16 11.66
CA LEU A 317 13.32 -15.34 10.23
C LEU A 317 14.02 -14.29 9.36
N TYR A 318 14.11 -13.04 9.80
CA TYR A 318 14.86 -11.99 9.09
C TYR A 318 16.33 -12.38 8.95
N LYS A 319 16.96 -12.85 10.06
CA LYS A 319 18.34 -13.30 10.05
C LYS A 319 18.54 -14.47 9.09
N GLU A 320 17.75 -15.53 9.24
CA GLU A 320 17.83 -16.73 8.39
C GLU A 320 17.64 -16.41 6.90
N THR A 321 16.70 -15.50 6.58
CA THR A 321 16.44 -15.12 5.20
C THR A 321 17.55 -14.25 4.62
N SER A 322 18.08 -13.31 5.42
CA SER A 322 19.19 -12.45 5.01
C SER A 322 20.48 -13.25 4.75
N GLU A 323 20.73 -14.31 5.52
CA GLU A 323 21.88 -15.19 5.32
C GLU A 323 21.80 -15.99 4.01
N LYS A 324 20.59 -16.31 3.55
CA LYS A 324 20.34 -17.14 2.36
C LYS A 324 20.06 -16.34 1.09
N ASN A 325 19.60 -15.11 1.22
CA ASN A 325 19.16 -14.27 0.09
C ASN A 325 19.83 -12.89 0.16
N PRO A 326 20.88 -12.64 -0.65
CA PRO A 326 21.56 -11.35 -0.68
C PRO A 326 20.69 -10.16 -1.11
N LYS A 327 19.66 -10.40 -1.96
CA LYS A 327 18.72 -9.36 -2.38
C LYS A 327 17.83 -8.96 -1.21
N PHE A 328 17.30 -9.94 -0.50
CA PHE A 328 16.54 -9.70 0.73
C PHE A 328 17.39 -8.92 1.73
N LYS A 329 18.62 -9.36 1.97
CA LYS A 329 19.55 -8.68 2.89
C LYS A 329 19.76 -7.22 2.51
N LYS A 330 19.99 -6.93 1.22
CA LYS A 330 20.22 -5.55 0.73
C LYS A 330 19.02 -4.64 1.05
N VAL A 331 17.81 -5.07 0.74
CA VAL A 331 16.61 -4.28 0.99
C VAL A 331 16.30 -4.22 2.49
N HIS A 332 16.44 -5.34 3.22
CA HIS A 332 16.25 -5.43 4.66
C HIS A 332 17.15 -4.44 5.41
N ASP A 333 18.45 -4.45 5.15
CA ASP A 333 19.39 -3.60 5.86
C ASP A 333 19.09 -2.11 5.62
N HIS A 334 18.74 -1.75 4.37
CA HIS A 334 18.35 -0.39 4.02
C HIS A 334 17.04 0.02 4.74
N TYR A 335 16.04 -0.86 4.76
CA TYR A 335 14.75 -0.65 5.40
C TYR A 335 14.90 -0.49 6.91
N MET A 336 15.63 -1.40 7.57
CA MET A 336 15.81 -1.39 9.02
C MET A 336 16.61 -0.20 9.52
N ALA A 337 17.69 0.18 8.82
CA ALA A 337 18.48 1.36 9.16
C ALA A 337 17.65 2.65 9.09
N PHE A 338 16.75 2.77 8.11
CA PHE A 338 15.83 3.90 8.02
C PHE A 338 14.79 3.86 9.15
N MET A 339 14.22 2.67 9.42
CA MET A 339 13.19 2.49 10.44
C MET A 339 13.68 2.85 11.85
N GLU A 340 14.92 2.53 12.22
CA GLU A 340 15.49 2.89 13.53
C GLU A 340 15.40 4.39 13.82
N ASN A 341 15.76 5.23 12.84
CA ASN A 341 15.65 6.68 12.96
C ASN A 341 14.19 7.14 13.02
N GLN A 342 13.31 6.49 12.27
CA GLN A 342 11.88 6.82 12.28
C GLN A 342 11.23 6.47 13.61
N VAL A 343 11.54 5.32 14.19
CA VAL A 343 11.03 4.90 15.50
C VAL A 343 11.45 5.89 16.59
N LEU A 344 12.69 6.37 16.55
CA LEU A 344 13.19 7.39 17.48
C LEU A 344 12.40 8.70 17.36
N TRP A 345 12.22 9.20 16.14
CA TRP A 345 11.46 10.44 15.87
C TRP A 345 10.00 10.31 16.29
N PHE A 346 9.33 9.25 15.84
CA PHE A 346 7.91 9.04 16.14
C PHE A 346 7.64 8.85 17.63
N ARG A 347 8.57 8.23 18.36
CA ARG A 347 8.48 8.13 19.81
C ARG A 347 8.48 9.50 20.49
N VAL A 348 9.28 10.44 19.99
CA VAL A 348 9.38 11.80 20.57
C VAL A 348 8.17 12.65 20.18
N ALA A 349 7.75 12.60 18.92
CA ALA A 349 6.66 13.42 18.37
C ALA A 349 5.29 12.75 18.56
N GLU A 350 4.85 11.99 17.56
CA GLU A 350 3.49 11.42 17.51
C GLU A 350 3.18 10.51 18.71
N GLY A 351 4.11 9.66 19.11
CA GLY A 351 3.87 8.73 20.22
C GLY A 351 3.53 9.41 21.53
N ASN A 352 4.20 10.51 21.86
CA ASN A 352 3.87 11.30 23.05
C ASN A 352 2.56 12.06 22.86
N PHE A 353 2.34 12.67 21.69
CA PHE A 353 1.09 13.38 21.40
C PHE A 353 -0.11 12.44 21.46
N ASP A 354 -0.06 11.32 20.76
CA ASP A 354 -1.15 10.34 20.72
C ASP A 354 -1.43 9.74 22.11
N THR A 355 -0.38 9.40 22.86
CA THR A 355 -0.52 8.89 24.25
C THR A 355 -1.22 9.92 25.12
N PHE A 356 -0.83 11.19 25.06
CA PHE A 356 -1.49 12.26 25.80
C PHE A 356 -2.96 12.42 25.39
N MET A 357 -3.25 12.45 24.09
CA MET A 357 -4.61 12.59 23.56
C MET A 357 -5.53 11.43 23.95
N GLN A 358 -5.00 10.21 24.02
CA GLN A 358 -5.75 9.03 24.45
C GLN A 358 -6.02 8.99 25.95
N THR A 359 -5.09 9.47 26.77
CA THR A 359 -5.20 9.46 28.25
C THR A 359 -5.87 10.73 28.79
N GLY A 360 -5.54 11.90 28.26
CA GLY A 360 -6.04 13.20 28.70
C GLY A 360 -7.56 13.36 28.51
N ARG A 361 -8.14 12.80 27.45
CA ARG A 361 -9.60 12.81 27.22
C ARG A 361 -10.38 11.94 28.21
N ARG A 362 -9.77 10.97 28.85
CA ARG A 362 -10.42 10.14 29.88
C ARG A 362 -10.57 10.85 31.23
N GLY A 363 -9.74 11.88 31.48
CA GLY A 363 -9.84 12.70 32.70
C GLY A 363 -10.81 13.90 32.63
N GLY A 364 -11.25 14.27 31.40
CA GLY A 364 -12.13 15.43 31.18
C GLY A 364 -13.63 15.13 31.09
N GLY A 365 -14.06 13.92 31.46
CA GLY A 365 -15.47 13.49 31.46
C GLY A 365 -16.29 13.91 32.67
N GLY A 366 -15.91 14.97 33.37
CA GLY A 366 -16.67 15.53 34.51
C GLY A 366 -16.80 17.04 34.33
N ASP A 367 -17.82 17.47 33.60
CA ASP A 367 -18.60 18.70 33.77
C ASP A 367 -19.23 19.13 32.43
N ALA A 368 -20.29 18.42 32.04
CA ALA A 368 -21.26 19.05 31.14
C ALA A 368 -22.04 20.07 31.97
N PRO A 369 -22.13 21.35 31.58
CA PRO A 369 -22.95 22.32 32.27
C PRO A 369 -24.40 21.84 32.25
N LYS A 370 -24.98 21.64 33.44
CA LYS A 370 -26.41 21.41 33.61
C LYS A 370 -27.12 22.63 33.03
N LYS A 371 -27.89 22.41 31.96
CA LYS A 371 -28.81 23.42 31.45
C LYS A 371 -29.81 23.74 32.58
N SER A 372 -29.72 24.95 33.09
CA SER A 372 -30.74 25.61 33.91
C SER A 372 -31.93 25.98 33.06
#